data_f21ee1d58c538ea55aeffa4dd060272c
#
_entry.id   f21ee1d58c538ea55aeffa4dd060272c
#
_cell.length_a   1.000
_cell.length_b   1.000
_cell.length_c   1.000
_cell.angle_alpha   90.00
_cell.angle_beta   90.00
_cell.angle_gamma   90.00
#
_symmetry.space_group_name_H-M   'P 1'
#
loop_
_entity.id
_entity.type
_entity.pdbx_description
1 polymer ?
#
loop_
_entity_poly.entity_id
_entity_poly.type
_entity_poly.pdbx_seq_one_letter_code
_entity_poly.pdbx_strand_id
1 'polypeptide(L)'
;MITEIKNIRIADFLSSLGYEPAMRKGNRLWYRSPLRQEKTPSFKIETDRNTWYDFGIGTGGDIIDLARLVYRSDNIGYISDMITRHCPVPSVQKVALSFPRRHSTPSIENFETVPLVHPALLAYLKERAIPAHIAKARCSEAHYTLGSRRYFAVAFPNVSGGHELRNKYFKGCSGHKDISLIPFSRDGPTTRCAVFEGFIDYLSSLTLGIIPGCDAVVLNSVANVNRAIPSLCIYSHVGCFLDNDDAGKTALHRLTDALGTTVTDCSSCYNGYNDLNDYLISMADIDCRGI
;
A
#
# COMPACT_ATOMS: atom_id res chain seq x y z
N MET A 1 14.54 2.69 23.85
CA MET A 1 13.11 2.76 24.30
C MET A 1 12.14 2.38 23.16
N ILE A 2 11.94 3.14 22.08
CA ILE A 2 10.99 2.79 20.99
C ILE A 2 11.32 1.44 20.33
N THR A 3 12.60 1.17 20.06
CA THR A 3 13.05 -0.09 19.46
C THR A 3 12.79 -1.30 20.38
N GLU A 4 12.88 -1.14 21.66
CA GLU A 4 12.59 -2.19 22.66
C GLU A 4 11.10 -2.50 22.73
N ILE A 5 10.26 -1.46 22.68
CA ILE A 5 8.79 -1.60 22.64
C ILE A 5 8.35 -2.37 21.38
N LYS A 6 8.94 -2.08 20.22
CA LYS A 6 8.65 -2.81 18.97
C LYS A 6 9.00 -4.30 19.02
N ASN A 7 9.88 -4.71 19.94
CA ASN A 7 10.23 -6.12 20.15
C ASN A 7 9.22 -6.87 21.05
N ILE A 8 8.34 -6.18 21.75
CA ILE A 8 7.25 -6.80 22.50
C ILE A 8 6.34 -7.53 21.52
N ARG A 9 6.01 -8.80 21.79
CA ARG A 9 5.11 -9.55 20.89
C ARG A 9 3.69 -9.01 21.00
N ILE A 10 3.09 -8.73 19.86
CA ILE A 10 1.70 -8.24 19.79
C ILE A 10 0.73 -9.24 20.45
N ALA A 11 1.02 -10.56 20.34
CA ALA A 11 0.23 -11.58 21.00
C ALA A 11 0.25 -11.46 22.51
N ASP A 12 1.42 -11.18 23.12
CA ASP A 12 1.55 -10.99 24.56
C ASP A 12 0.84 -9.70 25.02
N PHE A 13 0.96 -8.63 24.22
CA PHE A 13 0.25 -7.38 24.47
C PHE A 13 -1.27 -7.58 24.43
N LEU A 14 -1.81 -8.28 23.43
CA LEU A 14 -3.25 -8.59 23.36
C LEU A 14 -3.70 -9.48 24.51
N SER A 15 -2.92 -10.50 24.88
CA SER A 15 -3.24 -11.36 26.03
C SER A 15 -3.28 -10.56 27.34
N SER A 16 -2.37 -9.59 27.53
CA SER A 16 -2.38 -8.69 28.69
C SER A 16 -3.60 -7.79 28.77
N LEU A 17 -4.24 -7.53 27.63
CA LEU A 17 -5.50 -6.79 27.50
C LEU A 17 -6.74 -7.70 27.58
N GLY A 18 -6.55 -9.02 27.77
CA GLY A 18 -7.63 -10.01 27.88
C GLY A 18 -8.14 -10.57 26.55
N TYR A 19 -7.41 -10.35 25.46
CA TYR A 19 -7.75 -10.92 24.15
C TYR A 19 -6.98 -12.20 23.90
N GLU A 20 -7.71 -13.28 23.63
CA GLU A 20 -7.13 -14.60 23.29
C GLU A 20 -7.39 -14.95 21.82
N PRO A 21 -6.47 -15.68 21.18
CA PRO A 21 -6.65 -16.09 19.78
C PRO A 21 -7.80 -17.09 19.64
N ALA A 22 -8.72 -16.82 18.75
CA ALA A 22 -9.81 -17.71 18.41
C ALA A 22 -9.35 -18.90 17.56
N MET A 23 -8.26 -18.73 16.78
CA MET A 23 -7.71 -19.78 15.93
C MET A 23 -6.20 -19.56 15.70
N ARG A 24 -5.47 -20.68 15.56
CA ARG A 24 -4.05 -20.67 15.15
C ARG A 24 -3.85 -21.49 13.89
N LYS A 25 -3.12 -20.94 12.91
CA LYS A 25 -2.76 -21.64 11.68
C LYS A 25 -1.28 -21.35 11.36
N GLY A 26 -0.40 -22.27 11.70
CA GLY A 26 1.05 -22.09 11.58
C GLY A 26 1.56 -20.92 12.44
N ASN A 27 2.22 -19.96 11.80
CA ASN A 27 2.73 -18.71 12.39
C ASN A 27 1.69 -17.57 12.44
N ARG A 28 0.41 -17.87 12.19
CA ARG A 28 -0.68 -16.89 12.17
C ARG A 28 -1.64 -17.17 13.31
N LEU A 29 -1.94 -16.11 14.08
CA LEU A 29 -2.97 -16.11 15.12
C LEU A 29 -4.14 -15.23 14.64
N TRP A 30 -5.35 -15.75 14.79
CA TRP A 30 -6.58 -15.04 14.43
C TRP A 30 -7.37 -14.71 15.68
N TYR A 31 -7.77 -13.47 15.80
CA TYR A 31 -8.54 -12.93 16.92
C TYR A 31 -9.85 -12.33 16.41
N ARG A 32 -10.83 -12.21 17.29
CA ARG A 32 -11.85 -11.17 17.12
C ARG A 32 -11.17 -9.83 17.33
N SER A 33 -11.53 -8.84 16.52
CA SER A 33 -10.85 -7.55 16.55
C SER A 33 -10.87 -6.91 17.94
N PRO A 34 -9.72 -6.46 18.48
CA PRO A 34 -9.68 -5.66 19.70
C PRO A 34 -10.21 -4.23 19.49
N LEU A 35 -10.43 -3.83 18.23
CA LEU A 35 -10.79 -2.46 17.84
C LEU A 35 -12.30 -2.28 17.64
N ARG A 36 -13.06 -3.38 17.54
CA ARG A 36 -14.50 -3.39 17.31
C ARG A 36 -15.15 -4.71 17.75
N GLN A 37 -16.48 -4.69 17.88
CA GLN A 37 -17.23 -5.92 18.14
C GLN A 37 -17.48 -6.68 16.84
N GLU A 38 -17.21 -7.98 16.82
CA GLU A 38 -17.47 -8.87 15.70
C GLU A 38 -17.72 -10.30 16.14
N LYS A 39 -18.42 -11.08 15.31
CA LYS A 39 -18.72 -12.50 15.59
C LYS A 39 -17.66 -13.43 15.01
N THR A 40 -17.10 -13.08 13.86
CA THR A 40 -16.12 -13.89 13.11
C THR A 40 -14.75 -13.30 13.27
N PRO A 41 -13.71 -14.08 13.62
CA PRO A 41 -12.34 -13.57 13.75
C PRO A 41 -11.81 -13.01 12.42
N SER A 42 -11.43 -11.73 12.41
CA SER A 42 -10.88 -11.06 11.24
C SER A 42 -9.61 -10.25 11.52
N PHE A 43 -9.12 -10.28 12.76
CA PHE A 43 -7.86 -9.67 13.15
C PHE A 43 -6.77 -10.74 13.14
N LYS A 44 -5.74 -10.56 12.31
CA LYS A 44 -4.65 -11.53 12.11
C LYS A 44 -3.33 -10.98 12.66
N ILE A 45 -2.58 -11.79 13.41
CA ILE A 45 -1.18 -11.54 13.76
C ILE A 45 -0.28 -12.52 13.01
N GLU A 46 0.79 -12.02 12.41
CA GLU A 46 1.91 -12.81 11.90
C GLU A 46 3.02 -12.82 12.96
N THR A 47 3.17 -13.93 13.66
CA THR A 47 4.02 -14.01 14.87
C THR A 47 5.52 -13.92 14.58
N ASP A 48 5.96 -14.33 13.40
CA ASP A 48 7.36 -14.26 12.93
C ASP A 48 7.76 -12.84 12.51
N ARG A 49 6.83 -12.03 12.03
CA ARG A 49 7.04 -10.63 11.67
C ARG A 49 6.68 -9.67 12.78
N ASN A 50 5.99 -10.14 13.81
CA ASN A 50 5.39 -9.33 14.86
C ASN A 50 4.55 -8.17 14.30
N THR A 51 3.71 -8.49 13.32
CA THR A 51 2.81 -7.54 12.67
C THR A 51 1.37 -8.03 12.75
N TRP A 52 0.43 -7.12 12.68
CA TRP A 52 -0.99 -7.41 12.67
C TRP A 52 -1.68 -6.81 11.44
N TYR A 53 -2.83 -7.36 11.10
CA TYR A 53 -3.74 -6.83 10.09
C TYR A 53 -5.18 -7.14 10.48
N ASP A 54 -6.04 -6.12 10.49
CA ASP A 54 -7.48 -6.25 10.69
C ASP A 54 -8.20 -6.12 9.35
N PHE A 55 -8.75 -7.23 8.87
CA PHE A 55 -9.47 -7.28 7.60
C PHE A 55 -10.80 -6.51 7.61
N GLY A 56 -11.39 -6.28 8.78
CA GLY A 56 -12.65 -5.56 8.90
C GLY A 56 -12.52 -4.05 8.79
N ILE A 57 -11.37 -3.48 9.18
CA ILE A 57 -11.07 -2.05 9.02
C ILE A 57 -9.99 -1.79 7.98
N GLY A 58 -9.43 -2.86 7.36
CA GLY A 58 -8.46 -2.76 6.28
C GLY A 58 -7.15 -2.08 6.69
N THR A 59 -6.74 -2.21 7.95
CA THR A 59 -5.50 -1.59 8.45
C THR A 59 -4.64 -2.58 9.22
N GLY A 60 -3.34 -2.29 9.33
CA GLY A 60 -2.38 -3.13 10.00
C GLY A 60 -1.11 -2.36 10.35
N GLY A 61 -0.18 -3.01 11.03
CA GLY A 61 1.07 -2.38 11.43
C GLY A 61 1.85 -3.14 12.47
N ASP A 62 2.65 -2.42 13.26
CA ASP A 62 3.38 -2.93 14.42
C ASP A 62 2.59 -2.70 15.73
N ILE A 63 3.21 -3.01 16.88
CA ILE A 63 2.59 -2.85 18.19
C ILE A 63 2.23 -1.39 18.52
N ILE A 64 3.01 -0.42 18.01
CA ILE A 64 2.76 1.00 18.26
C ILE A 64 1.51 1.43 17.48
N ASP A 65 1.37 0.98 16.23
CA ASP A 65 0.20 1.26 15.40
C ASP A 65 -1.07 0.65 16.01
N LEU A 66 -0.98 -0.58 16.55
CA LEU A 66 -2.08 -1.19 17.29
C LEU A 66 -2.47 -0.39 18.53
N ALA A 67 -1.48 -0.02 19.33
CA ALA A 67 -1.72 0.70 20.58
C ALA A 67 -2.29 2.11 20.35
N ARG A 68 -1.92 2.79 19.24
CA ARG A 68 -2.57 4.04 18.82
C ARG A 68 -4.08 3.89 18.66
N LEU A 69 -4.49 2.83 18.01
CA LEU A 69 -5.91 2.55 17.78
C LEU A 69 -6.63 2.10 19.07
N VAL A 70 -6.00 1.23 19.86
CA VAL A 70 -6.55 0.74 21.13
C VAL A 70 -6.74 1.89 22.14
N TYR A 71 -5.74 2.76 22.28
CA TYR A 71 -5.78 3.87 23.26
C TYR A 71 -6.27 5.18 22.66
N ARG A 72 -6.59 5.22 21.36
CA ARG A 72 -7.07 6.41 20.62
C ARG A 72 -6.19 7.63 20.87
N SER A 73 -4.88 7.45 20.77
CA SER A 73 -3.88 8.49 21.04
C SER A 73 -2.74 8.41 20.05
N ASP A 74 -2.22 9.59 19.63
CA ASP A 74 -1.02 9.72 18.79
C ASP A 74 0.21 10.12 19.62
N ASN A 75 0.04 10.31 20.93
CA ASN A 75 1.15 10.65 21.81
C ASN A 75 2.03 9.41 22.07
N ILE A 76 3.18 9.38 21.41
CA ILE A 76 4.12 8.24 21.46
C ILE A 76 4.61 7.96 22.89
N GLY A 77 4.82 9.00 23.72
CA GLY A 77 5.21 8.85 25.12
C GLY A 77 4.14 8.09 25.91
N TYR A 78 2.90 8.57 25.83
CA TYR A 78 1.75 7.94 26.47
C TYR A 78 1.55 6.48 26.01
N ILE A 79 1.62 6.23 24.70
CA ILE A 79 1.46 4.89 24.12
C ILE A 79 2.56 3.95 24.62
N SER A 80 3.81 4.44 24.65
CA SER A 80 4.96 3.69 25.15
C SER A 80 4.78 3.29 26.62
N ASP A 81 4.32 4.21 27.45
CA ASP A 81 4.03 3.95 28.86
C ASP A 81 2.91 2.92 29.04
N MET A 82 1.85 3.03 28.24
CA MET A 82 0.73 2.09 28.29
C MET A 82 1.15 0.68 27.87
N ILE A 83 1.93 0.53 26.79
CA ILE A 83 2.46 -0.77 26.37
C ILE A 83 3.35 -1.37 27.46
N THR A 84 4.25 -0.56 28.04
CA THR A 84 5.20 -1.00 29.07
C THR A 84 4.51 -1.40 30.37
N ARG A 85 3.40 -0.75 30.74
CA ARG A 85 2.58 -1.13 31.92
C ARG A 85 1.95 -2.51 31.76
N HIS A 86 1.48 -2.84 30.57
CA HIS A 86 0.86 -4.13 30.29
C HIS A 86 1.88 -5.23 30.01
N CYS A 87 3.01 -4.89 29.42
CA CYS A 87 4.11 -5.79 29.10
C CYS A 87 5.42 -5.18 29.59
N PRO A 88 5.76 -5.31 30.89
CA PRO A 88 7.02 -4.80 31.44
C PRO A 88 8.19 -5.36 30.61
N VAL A 89 9.00 -4.48 30.03
CA VAL A 89 10.24 -4.88 29.37
C VAL A 89 11.18 -5.37 30.47
N PRO A 90 11.58 -6.65 30.52
CA PRO A 90 12.54 -7.09 31.51
C PRO A 90 13.83 -6.29 31.30
N SER A 91 14.38 -5.71 32.36
CA SER A 91 15.70 -5.12 32.33
C SER A 91 16.70 -6.24 32.03
N VAL A 92 17.11 -6.37 30.79
CA VAL A 92 17.92 -7.47 30.29
C VAL A 92 19.34 -7.30 30.82
N GLN A 93 19.68 -8.05 31.85
CA GLN A 93 21.07 -8.51 31.97
C GLN A 93 21.41 -9.26 30.67
N LYS A 94 22.49 -8.83 30.02
CA LYS A 94 22.97 -9.41 28.78
C LYS A 94 23.35 -10.88 28.98
N VAL A 95 22.41 -11.79 28.85
CA VAL A 95 22.70 -13.18 28.56
C VAL A 95 22.74 -13.31 27.05
N ALA A 96 23.92 -13.51 26.51
CA ALA A 96 24.11 -13.78 25.10
C ALA A 96 23.56 -15.16 24.76
N LEU A 97 22.25 -15.23 24.56
CA LEU A 97 21.61 -16.37 23.91
C LEU A 97 21.75 -16.12 22.40
N SER A 98 22.63 -16.90 21.77
CA SER A 98 22.76 -16.99 20.33
C SER A 98 21.49 -17.62 19.76
N PHE A 99 20.48 -16.79 19.50
CA PHE A 99 19.37 -17.21 18.66
C PHE A 99 19.88 -17.40 17.23
N PRO A 100 19.46 -18.45 16.49
CA PRO A 100 19.79 -18.54 15.08
C PRO A 100 19.32 -17.26 14.41
N ARG A 101 20.22 -16.63 13.63
CA ARG A 101 19.92 -15.42 12.88
C ARG A 101 18.60 -15.63 12.16
N ARG A 102 17.57 -14.87 12.55
CA ARG A 102 16.35 -14.74 11.75
C ARG A 102 16.82 -14.37 10.34
N HIS A 103 16.41 -15.15 9.35
CA HIS A 103 16.50 -14.69 7.97
C HIS A 103 15.72 -13.40 7.91
N SER A 104 16.42 -12.26 7.99
CA SER A 104 15.86 -10.96 7.62
C SER A 104 15.33 -11.15 6.20
N THR A 105 14.08 -10.82 5.97
CA THR A 105 13.62 -10.62 4.58
C THR A 105 14.66 -9.73 3.92
N PRO A 106 15.25 -10.16 2.79
CA PRO A 106 16.32 -9.39 2.17
C PRO A 106 15.81 -7.97 1.93
N SER A 107 16.48 -7.00 2.55
CA SER A 107 16.19 -5.58 2.30
C SER A 107 16.66 -5.23 0.89
N ILE A 108 15.95 -4.29 0.27
CA ILE A 108 16.41 -3.70 -0.99
C ILE A 108 17.66 -2.88 -0.68
N GLU A 109 18.77 -3.24 -1.30
CA GLU A 109 20.09 -2.61 -1.17
C GLU A 109 20.60 -2.15 -2.53
N ASN A 110 21.57 -1.23 -2.56
CA ASN A 110 22.16 -0.69 -3.80
C ASN A 110 21.08 -0.24 -4.81
N PHE A 111 20.07 0.46 -4.30
CA PHE A 111 18.96 0.94 -5.11
C PHE A 111 19.40 2.17 -5.92
N GLU A 112 19.23 2.07 -7.23
CA GLU A 112 19.45 3.17 -8.16
C GLU A 112 18.35 3.21 -9.21
N THR A 113 18.09 4.39 -9.75
CA THR A 113 17.13 4.58 -10.86
C THR A 113 17.82 5.19 -12.06
N VAL A 114 17.49 4.66 -13.24
CA VAL A 114 17.97 5.12 -14.54
C VAL A 114 16.80 5.30 -15.50
N PRO A 115 16.97 5.95 -16.65
CA PRO A 115 15.92 6.01 -17.68
C PRO A 115 15.43 4.63 -18.07
N LEU A 116 14.10 4.46 -18.22
CA LEU A 116 13.45 3.19 -18.55
C LEU A 116 13.75 2.76 -19.98
N VAL A 117 14.67 1.81 -20.16
CA VAL A 117 15.09 1.31 -21.49
C VAL A 117 15.20 -0.22 -21.56
N HIS A 118 15.20 -0.92 -20.42
CA HIS A 118 15.39 -2.36 -20.38
C HIS A 118 14.33 -3.13 -21.18
N PRO A 119 14.72 -3.99 -22.15
CA PRO A 119 13.77 -4.63 -23.05
C PRO A 119 12.72 -5.49 -22.36
N ALA A 120 13.08 -6.22 -21.29
CA ALA A 120 12.14 -7.05 -20.53
C ALA A 120 11.09 -6.21 -19.78
N LEU A 121 11.43 -5.00 -19.30
CA LEU A 121 10.48 -4.10 -18.67
C LEU A 121 9.53 -3.47 -19.71
N LEU A 122 10.08 -3.09 -20.86
CA LEU A 122 9.25 -2.59 -21.97
C LEU A 122 8.32 -3.68 -22.51
N ALA A 123 8.78 -4.94 -22.59
CA ALA A 123 7.93 -6.08 -22.94
C ALA A 123 6.81 -6.30 -21.92
N TYR A 124 7.12 -6.24 -20.63
CA TYR A 124 6.12 -6.31 -19.56
C TYR A 124 5.05 -5.22 -19.68
N LEU A 125 5.46 -3.97 -19.94
CA LEU A 125 4.52 -2.85 -20.12
C LEU A 125 3.68 -3.02 -21.40
N LYS A 126 4.26 -3.57 -22.46
CA LYS A 126 3.53 -3.92 -23.68
C LYS A 126 2.49 -5.03 -23.41
N GLU A 127 2.81 -6.05 -22.61
CA GLU A 127 1.83 -7.07 -22.15
C GLU A 127 0.67 -6.44 -21.37
N ARG A 128 0.89 -5.28 -20.73
CA ARG A 128 -0.12 -4.46 -20.06
C ARG A 128 -0.80 -3.43 -20.97
N ALA A 129 -0.59 -3.52 -22.28
CA ALA A 129 -1.09 -2.56 -23.28
C ALA A 129 -0.67 -1.10 -23.04
N ILE A 130 0.41 -0.86 -22.29
CA ILE A 130 0.93 0.48 -21.99
C ILE A 130 2.02 0.85 -22.99
N PRO A 131 1.83 1.94 -23.80
CA PRO A 131 2.83 2.41 -24.74
C PRO A 131 4.12 2.85 -24.07
N ALA A 132 5.27 2.50 -24.67
CA ALA A 132 6.58 2.80 -24.11
C ALA A 132 6.82 4.30 -23.86
N HIS A 133 6.27 5.20 -24.71
CA HIS A 133 6.44 6.63 -24.52
C HIS A 133 5.71 7.15 -23.27
N ILE A 134 4.52 6.64 -22.96
CA ILE A 134 3.76 6.96 -21.74
C ILE A 134 4.54 6.50 -20.50
N ALA A 135 4.99 5.23 -20.52
CA ALA A 135 5.74 4.67 -19.39
C ALA A 135 7.07 5.42 -19.15
N LYS A 136 7.84 5.70 -20.21
CA LYS A 136 9.12 6.44 -20.10
C LYS A 136 8.96 7.87 -19.61
N ALA A 137 7.82 8.50 -19.86
CA ALA A 137 7.53 9.85 -19.37
C ALA A 137 7.19 9.89 -17.86
N ARG A 138 6.80 8.77 -17.26
CA ARG A 138 6.26 8.70 -15.89
C ARG A 138 7.02 7.77 -14.95
N CYS A 139 7.80 6.83 -15.50
CA CYS A 139 8.52 5.81 -14.75
C CYS A 139 10.01 5.84 -15.06
N SER A 140 10.77 5.32 -14.13
CA SER A 140 12.18 5.00 -14.27
C SER A 140 12.39 3.49 -14.27
N GLU A 141 13.60 3.06 -14.56
CA GLU A 141 14.07 1.70 -14.34
C GLU A 141 14.86 1.65 -13.05
N ALA A 142 14.48 0.77 -12.11
CA ALA A 142 15.22 0.53 -10.89
C ALA A 142 16.13 -0.68 -11.03
N HIS A 143 17.37 -0.54 -10.54
CA HIS A 143 18.29 -1.63 -10.27
C HIS A 143 18.52 -1.72 -8.78
N TYR A 144 18.52 -2.92 -8.23
CA TYR A 144 18.70 -3.15 -6.79
C TYR A 144 19.16 -4.57 -6.50
N THR A 145 19.62 -4.80 -5.27
CA THR A 145 19.98 -6.11 -4.78
C THR A 145 19.05 -6.57 -3.67
N LEU A 146 18.73 -7.88 -3.67
CA LEU A 146 18.07 -8.56 -2.55
C LEU A 146 19.00 -9.70 -2.12
N GLY A 147 19.67 -9.54 -1.01
CA GLY A 147 20.78 -10.41 -0.61
C GLY A 147 21.91 -10.36 -1.65
N SER A 148 22.30 -11.50 -2.22
CA SER A 148 23.37 -11.59 -3.23
C SER A 148 22.90 -11.45 -4.68
N ARG A 149 21.62 -11.28 -4.94
CA ARG A 149 21.04 -11.29 -6.30
C ARG A 149 20.67 -9.89 -6.75
N ARG A 150 20.98 -9.57 -8.02
CA ARG A 150 20.59 -8.32 -8.68
C ARG A 150 19.21 -8.47 -9.32
N TYR A 151 18.41 -7.41 -9.22
CA TYR A 151 17.06 -7.31 -9.77
C TYR A 151 16.86 -5.98 -10.47
N PHE A 152 15.85 -5.95 -11.32
CA PHE A 152 15.40 -4.73 -11.98
C PHE A 152 13.87 -4.69 -12.05
N ALA A 153 13.31 -3.49 -12.04
CA ALA A 153 11.86 -3.28 -12.08
C ALA A 153 11.54 -1.91 -12.69
N VAL A 154 10.31 -1.75 -13.17
CA VAL A 154 9.72 -0.42 -13.40
C VAL A 154 9.56 0.24 -12.04
N ALA A 155 10.04 1.47 -11.90
CA ALA A 155 10.00 2.27 -10.68
C ALA A 155 9.10 3.48 -10.87
N PHE A 156 8.13 3.66 -9.97
CA PHE A 156 7.22 4.79 -9.92
C PHE A 156 7.37 5.51 -8.58
N PRO A 157 7.71 6.82 -8.54
CA PRO A 157 8.07 7.52 -7.31
C PRO A 157 6.85 7.78 -6.44
N ASN A 158 7.04 7.79 -5.12
CA ASN A 158 6.06 8.22 -4.14
C ASN A 158 6.53 9.45 -3.34
N VAL A 159 5.63 10.05 -2.56
CA VAL A 159 5.90 11.30 -1.84
C VAL A 159 6.88 11.16 -0.69
N SER A 160 7.13 9.96 -0.19
CA SER A 160 8.15 9.66 0.85
C SER A 160 9.55 9.42 0.30
N GLY A 161 9.78 9.66 -1.01
CA GLY A 161 11.07 9.41 -1.67
C GLY A 161 11.33 7.93 -1.98
N GLY A 162 10.38 7.04 -1.72
CA GLY A 162 10.41 5.64 -2.16
C GLY A 162 9.87 5.49 -3.58
N HIS A 163 9.92 4.25 -4.08
CA HIS A 163 9.40 3.92 -5.41
C HIS A 163 8.57 2.64 -5.34
N GLU A 164 7.39 2.66 -5.93
CA GLU A 164 6.67 1.42 -6.23
C GLU A 164 7.39 0.68 -7.35
N LEU A 165 7.60 -0.62 -7.16
CA LEU A 165 8.39 -1.46 -8.06
C LEU A 165 7.51 -2.54 -8.70
N ARG A 166 7.58 -2.67 -10.01
CA ARG A 166 6.84 -3.69 -10.76
C ARG A 166 7.68 -4.30 -11.88
N ASN A 167 7.59 -5.59 -11.99
CA ASN A 167 7.91 -6.33 -13.20
C ASN A 167 6.96 -7.53 -13.32
N LYS A 168 7.17 -8.42 -14.29
CA LYS A 168 6.30 -9.58 -14.53
C LYS A 168 6.12 -10.48 -13.31
N TYR A 169 7.11 -10.53 -12.42
CA TYR A 169 7.20 -11.50 -11.31
C TYR A 169 7.21 -10.85 -9.93
N PHE A 170 7.28 -9.53 -9.86
CA PHE A 170 7.49 -8.82 -8.60
C PHE A 170 6.64 -7.56 -8.49
N LYS A 171 6.03 -7.39 -7.31
CA LYS A 171 5.36 -6.19 -6.83
C LYS A 171 5.95 -5.84 -5.47
N GLY A 172 6.51 -4.65 -5.33
CA GLY A 172 7.13 -4.20 -4.08
C GLY A 172 7.30 -2.71 -4.04
N CYS A 173 8.02 -2.24 -3.02
CA CYS A 173 8.36 -0.83 -2.84
C CYS A 173 9.80 -0.73 -2.34
N SER A 174 10.56 0.25 -2.84
CA SER A 174 11.85 0.62 -2.28
C SER A 174 11.63 1.71 -1.22
N GLY A 175 11.98 1.42 0.02
CA GLY A 175 11.79 2.36 1.12
C GLY A 175 10.37 2.36 1.67
N HIS A 176 9.89 3.54 2.10
CA HIS A 176 8.55 3.70 2.68
C HIS A 176 7.48 3.66 1.58
N LYS A 177 6.46 2.83 1.79
CA LYS A 177 5.30 2.78 0.90
C LYS A 177 4.37 3.95 1.20
N ASP A 178 4.10 4.77 0.19
CA ASP A 178 3.28 5.95 0.33
C ASP A 178 2.50 6.24 -0.95
N ILE A 179 1.64 7.26 -0.92
CA ILE A 179 0.91 7.75 -2.10
C ILE A 179 1.87 8.43 -3.08
N SER A 180 1.43 8.54 -4.34
CA SER A 180 2.10 9.37 -5.33
C SER A 180 1.18 10.52 -5.74
N LEU A 181 1.72 11.74 -5.79
CA LEU A 181 1.02 12.94 -6.23
C LEU A 181 1.59 13.37 -7.60
N ILE A 182 0.77 13.46 -8.60
CA ILE A 182 1.17 13.76 -9.97
C ILE A 182 0.39 14.98 -10.47
N PRO A 183 0.98 16.17 -10.50
CA PRO A 183 0.33 17.34 -11.08
C PRO A 183 0.19 17.20 -12.60
N PHE A 184 -0.93 17.66 -13.14
CA PHE A 184 -1.18 17.71 -14.57
C PHE A 184 -0.28 18.74 -15.26
N SER A 185 -0.24 19.96 -14.71
CA SER A 185 0.54 21.08 -15.23
C SER A 185 1.33 21.77 -14.12
N ARG A 186 2.43 22.41 -14.50
CA ARG A 186 3.18 23.30 -13.62
C ARG A 186 2.66 24.73 -13.63
N ASP A 187 1.78 25.05 -14.57
CA ASP A 187 1.37 26.43 -14.87
C ASP A 187 0.13 26.91 -14.09
N GLY A 188 -0.43 26.06 -13.23
CA GLY A 188 -1.53 26.44 -12.35
C GLY A 188 -2.26 25.25 -11.72
N PRO A 189 -2.98 25.51 -10.61
CA PRO A 189 -3.75 24.49 -9.93
C PRO A 189 -4.96 24.05 -10.76
N THR A 190 -5.19 22.75 -10.86
CA THR A 190 -6.46 22.21 -11.34
C THR A 190 -7.43 21.99 -10.18
N THR A 191 -8.72 22.06 -10.47
CA THR A 191 -9.78 21.76 -9.50
C THR A 191 -10.21 20.28 -9.54
N ARG A 192 -9.61 19.48 -10.42
CA ARG A 192 -9.97 18.09 -10.68
C ARG A 192 -8.82 17.15 -10.37
N CYS A 193 -9.13 16.05 -9.68
CA CYS A 193 -8.16 15.01 -9.39
C CYS A 193 -8.72 13.62 -9.74
N ALA A 194 -7.88 12.77 -10.29
CA ALA A 194 -8.18 11.35 -10.50
C ALA A 194 -7.40 10.49 -9.49
N VAL A 195 -8.08 9.56 -8.82
CA VAL A 195 -7.50 8.66 -7.81
C VAL A 195 -7.43 7.25 -8.37
N PHE A 196 -6.27 6.61 -8.24
CA PHE A 196 -6.00 5.24 -8.71
C PHE A 196 -5.49 4.37 -7.57
N GLU A 197 -5.79 3.06 -7.60
CA GLU A 197 -5.23 2.14 -6.64
C GLU A 197 -3.74 1.87 -6.90
N GLY A 198 -3.36 1.62 -8.16
CA GLY A 198 -2.01 1.33 -8.59
C GLY A 198 -1.51 2.25 -9.73
N PHE A 199 -0.19 2.38 -9.87
CA PHE A 199 0.37 3.21 -10.92
C PHE A 199 0.18 2.62 -12.34
N ILE A 200 -0.07 1.32 -12.46
CA ILE A 200 -0.41 0.67 -13.74
C ILE A 200 -1.76 1.19 -14.24
N ASP A 201 -2.76 1.36 -13.37
CA ASP A 201 -4.07 1.91 -13.71
C ASP A 201 -3.97 3.39 -14.09
N TYR A 202 -3.11 4.15 -13.37
CA TYR A 202 -2.77 5.51 -13.77
C TYR A 202 -2.17 5.57 -15.19
N LEU A 203 -1.21 4.68 -15.53
CA LEU A 203 -0.65 4.61 -16.88
C LEU A 203 -1.70 4.18 -17.91
N SER A 204 -2.62 3.31 -17.53
CA SER A 204 -3.75 2.88 -18.37
C SER A 204 -4.69 4.04 -18.66
N SER A 205 -4.99 4.89 -17.67
CA SER A 205 -5.82 6.08 -17.86
C SER A 205 -5.20 7.10 -18.82
N LEU A 206 -3.87 7.25 -18.79
CA LEU A 206 -3.14 8.08 -19.75
C LEU A 206 -3.19 7.48 -21.15
N THR A 207 -3.10 6.17 -21.27
CA THR A 207 -3.19 5.45 -22.55
C THR A 207 -4.57 5.61 -23.16
N LEU A 208 -5.62 5.51 -22.35
CA LEU A 208 -7.02 5.71 -22.77
C LEU A 208 -7.41 7.18 -22.96
N GLY A 209 -6.61 8.13 -22.49
CA GLY A 209 -6.90 9.57 -22.59
C GLY A 209 -8.11 10.02 -21.78
N ILE A 210 -8.49 9.30 -20.70
CA ILE A 210 -9.74 9.53 -19.95
C ILE A 210 -9.63 10.56 -18.83
N ILE A 211 -8.42 11.08 -18.51
CA ILE A 211 -8.18 12.07 -17.44
C ILE A 211 -7.56 13.38 -17.94
N PRO A 212 -8.07 13.99 -19.01
CA PRO A 212 -7.50 15.24 -19.52
C PRO A 212 -7.66 16.36 -18.48
N GLY A 213 -6.59 17.12 -18.22
CA GLY A 213 -6.63 18.28 -17.34
C GLY A 213 -6.81 17.96 -15.86
N CYS A 214 -6.53 16.74 -15.40
CA CYS A 214 -6.64 16.34 -14.02
C CYS A 214 -5.28 16.11 -13.39
N ASP A 215 -5.10 16.52 -12.13
CA ASP A 215 -4.05 15.95 -11.28
C ASP A 215 -4.36 14.48 -10.99
N ALA A 216 -3.36 13.72 -10.61
CA ALA A 216 -3.57 12.33 -10.23
C ALA A 216 -2.97 12.02 -8.86
N VAL A 217 -3.68 11.20 -8.09
CA VAL A 217 -3.21 10.58 -6.84
C VAL A 217 -3.23 9.08 -7.03
N VAL A 218 -2.09 8.42 -6.85
CA VAL A 218 -2.00 6.97 -6.82
C VAL A 218 -1.83 6.53 -5.38
N LEU A 219 -2.75 5.71 -4.89
CA LEU A 219 -2.72 5.21 -3.51
C LEU A 219 -1.56 4.25 -3.27
N ASN A 220 -1.10 3.53 -4.31
CA ASN A 220 -0.11 2.46 -4.25
C ASN A 220 -0.51 1.28 -3.33
N SER A 221 -1.56 1.45 -2.56
CA SER A 221 -2.29 0.45 -1.78
C SER A 221 -3.53 1.09 -1.18
N VAL A 222 -4.63 0.37 -1.08
CA VAL A 222 -5.85 0.82 -0.37
C VAL A 222 -5.59 1.21 1.09
N ALA A 223 -4.54 0.67 1.73
CA ALA A 223 -4.13 1.05 3.08
C ALA A 223 -3.70 2.54 3.20
N ASN A 224 -3.34 3.18 2.09
CA ASN A 224 -2.91 4.58 2.07
C ASN A 224 -4.06 5.59 1.85
N VAL A 225 -5.32 5.15 1.78
CA VAL A 225 -6.49 6.05 1.59
C VAL A 225 -6.47 7.22 2.57
N ASN A 226 -6.27 6.95 3.86
CA ASN A 226 -6.26 8.00 4.88
C ASN A 226 -5.10 9.01 4.70
N ARG A 227 -4.01 8.61 4.06
CA ARG A 227 -2.90 9.51 3.72
C ARG A 227 -3.22 10.39 2.51
N ALA A 228 -4.07 9.92 1.59
CA ALA A 228 -4.47 10.67 0.42
C ALA A 228 -5.50 11.77 0.74
N ILE A 229 -6.38 11.56 1.72
CA ILE A 229 -7.49 12.48 2.05
C ILE A 229 -7.05 13.93 2.22
N PRO A 230 -6.00 14.27 3.00
CA PRO A 230 -5.57 15.68 3.14
C PRO A 230 -5.19 16.35 1.82
N SER A 231 -4.56 15.59 0.91
CA SER A 231 -4.18 16.10 -0.42
C SER A 231 -5.38 16.23 -1.36
N LEU A 232 -6.46 15.50 -1.11
CA LEU A 232 -7.67 15.51 -1.94
C LEU A 232 -8.67 16.61 -1.55
N CYS A 233 -8.61 17.14 -0.32
CA CYS A 233 -9.54 18.17 0.17
C CYS A 233 -9.49 19.49 -0.64
N ILE A 234 -8.45 19.74 -1.42
CA ILE A 234 -8.30 20.97 -2.20
C ILE A 234 -9.02 20.93 -3.54
N TYR A 235 -9.47 19.73 -3.98
CA TYR A 235 -10.15 19.56 -5.27
C TYR A 235 -11.66 19.64 -5.12
N SER A 236 -12.32 20.25 -6.10
CA SER A 236 -13.78 20.28 -6.18
C SER A 236 -14.39 19.03 -6.83
N HIS A 237 -13.56 18.26 -7.56
CA HIS A 237 -13.97 17.02 -8.21
C HIS A 237 -12.88 15.96 -8.08
N VAL A 238 -13.23 14.82 -7.50
CA VAL A 238 -12.34 13.68 -7.28
C VAL A 238 -12.95 12.45 -7.95
N GLY A 239 -12.42 12.06 -9.11
CA GLY A 239 -12.84 10.84 -9.82
C GLY A 239 -12.04 9.63 -9.32
N CYS A 240 -12.69 8.61 -8.80
CA CYS A 240 -12.04 7.42 -8.24
C CYS A 240 -12.08 6.27 -9.24
N PHE A 241 -10.92 5.80 -9.68
CA PHE A 241 -10.67 4.64 -10.55
C PHE A 241 -10.01 3.55 -9.70
N LEU A 242 -10.79 2.92 -8.80
CA LEU A 242 -10.33 1.89 -7.87
C LEU A 242 -10.75 0.51 -8.36
N ASP A 243 -10.08 -0.54 -7.88
CA ASP A 243 -10.37 -1.91 -8.25
C ASP A 243 -11.83 -2.28 -7.91
N ASN A 244 -12.47 -3.11 -8.72
CA ASN A 244 -13.85 -3.57 -8.55
C ASN A 244 -14.01 -4.67 -7.48
N ASP A 245 -12.98 -4.87 -6.65
CA ASP A 245 -13.00 -5.81 -5.54
C ASP A 245 -13.50 -5.17 -4.21
N ASP A 246 -13.58 -5.96 -3.14
CA ASP A 246 -14.06 -5.49 -1.84
C ASP A 246 -13.12 -4.46 -1.20
N ALA A 247 -11.82 -4.51 -1.51
CA ALA A 247 -10.84 -3.57 -0.98
C ALA A 247 -10.97 -2.20 -1.65
N GLY A 248 -11.14 -2.17 -2.99
CA GLY A 248 -11.39 -0.94 -3.73
C GLY A 248 -12.71 -0.29 -3.34
N LYS A 249 -13.80 -1.07 -3.17
CA LYS A 249 -15.11 -0.57 -2.67
C LYS A 249 -14.99 0.03 -1.26
N THR A 250 -14.24 -0.62 -0.37
CA THR A 250 -13.99 -0.09 0.98
C THR A 250 -13.20 1.21 0.93
N ALA A 251 -12.22 1.32 0.04
CA ALA A 251 -11.45 2.53 -0.17
C ALA A 251 -12.31 3.68 -0.69
N LEU A 252 -13.18 3.40 -1.67
CA LEU A 252 -14.14 4.37 -2.21
C LEU A 252 -15.08 4.89 -1.12
N HIS A 253 -15.65 4.01 -0.31
CA HIS A 253 -16.49 4.40 0.83
C HIS A 253 -15.77 5.38 1.77
N ARG A 254 -14.52 5.09 2.13
CA ARG A 254 -13.73 5.97 3.01
C ARG A 254 -13.48 7.35 2.39
N LEU A 255 -13.21 7.40 1.08
CA LEU A 255 -13.05 8.68 0.37
C LEU A 255 -14.36 9.45 0.35
N THR A 256 -15.49 8.79 0.08
CA THR A 256 -16.80 9.40 0.06
C THR A 256 -17.22 9.91 1.45
N ASP A 257 -16.95 9.14 2.51
CA ASP A 257 -17.23 9.56 3.89
C ASP A 257 -16.42 10.81 4.29
N ALA A 258 -15.19 10.92 3.81
CA ALA A 258 -14.29 12.02 4.16
C ALA A 258 -14.49 13.28 3.31
N LEU A 259 -14.83 13.13 2.02
CA LEU A 259 -14.83 14.23 1.04
C LEU A 259 -16.25 14.54 0.52
N GLY A 260 -17.23 13.73 0.84
CA GLY A 260 -18.64 13.96 0.48
C GLY A 260 -18.92 13.90 -1.02
N THR A 261 -19.75 14.85 -1.47
CA THR A 261 -20.25 14.91 -2.85
C THR A 261 -19.20 15.27 -3.90
N THR A 262 -17.97 15.60 -3.51
CA THR A 262 -16.87 15.86 -4.44
C THR A 262 -16.35 14.58 -5.09
N VAL A 263 -16.60 13.41 -4.47
CA VAL A 263 -16.15 12.10 -4.94
C VAL A 263 -17.14 11.54 -5.96
N THR A 264 -16.59 11.05 -7.06
CA THR A 264 -17.33 10.32 -8.11
C THR A 264 -16.70 8.95 -8.31
N ASP A 265 -17.51 7.89 -8.26
CA ASP A 265 -17.07 6.54 -8.64
C ASP A 265 -16.99 6.44 -10.17
N CYS A 266 -15.79 6.19 -10.68
CA CYS A 266 -15.52 6.01 -12.10
C CYS A 266 -15.34 4.53 -12.49
N SER A 267 -15.54 3.59 -11.58
CA SER A 267 -15.36 2.15 -11.84
C SER A 267 -16.33 1.61 -12.89
N SER A 268 -17.46 2.29 -13.10
CA SER A 268 -18.40 1.97 -14.18
C SER A 268 -17.79 2.07 -15.59
N CYS A 269 -16.70 2.84 -15.78
CA CYS A 269 -16.00 2.96 -17.05
C CYS A 269 -15.32 1.64 -17.49
N TYR A 270 -15.05 0.73 -16.54
CA TYR A 270 -14.48 -0.60 -16.76
C TYR A 270 -15.32 -1.71 -16.12
N ASN A 271 -16.64 -1.56 -16.21
CA ASN A 271 -17.57 -2.57 -15.70
C ASN A 271 -17.32 -3.94 -16.39
N GLY A 272 -17.28 -5.00 -15.57
CA GLY A 272 -16.97 -6.36 -16.01
C GLY A 272 -15.47 -6.72 -15.95
N TYR A 273 -14.61 -5.77 -15.59
CA TYR A 273 -13.17 -5.98 -15.35
C TYR A 273 -12.82 -5.63 -13.91
N ASN A 274 -11.75 -6.25 -13.38
CA ASN A 274 -11.33 -6.00 -12.01
C ASN A 274 -10.75 -4.59 -11.84
N ASP A 275 -9.92 -4.16 -12.79
CA ASP A 275 -9.23 -2.88 -12.76
C ASP A 275 -9.20 -2.23 -14.15
N LEU A 276 -8.73 -0.99 -14.22
CA LEU A 276 -8.66 -0.23 -15.45
C LEU A 276 -7.64 -0.81 -16.45
N ASN A 277 -6.58 -1.46 -15.96
CA ASN A 277 -5.60 -2.09 -16.83
C ASN A 277 -6.13 -3.36 -17.50
N ASP A 278 -6.90 -4.18 -16.80
CA ASP A 278 -7.55 -5.36 -17.38
C ASP A 278 -8.51 -4.93 -18.50
N TYR A 279 -9.24 -3.84 -18.31
CA TYR A 279 -10.06 -3.23 -19.36
C TYR A 279 -9.23 -2.78 -20.58
N LEU A 280 -8.13 -2.05 -20.35
CA LEU A 280 -7.24 -1.59 -21.42
C LEU A 280 -6.68 -2.76 -22.24
N ILE A 281 -6.24 -3.85 -21.57
CA ILE A 281 -5.74 -5.06 -22.24
C ILE A 281 -6.82 -5.65 -23.14
N SER A 282 -8.06 -5.74 -22.66
CA SER A 282 -9.16 -6.29 -23.45
C SER A 282 -9.46 -5.50 -24.71
N MET A 283 -9.36 -4.16 -24.64
CA MET A 283 -9.54 -3.28 -25.80
C MET A 283 -8.43 -3.48 -26.84
N ALA A 284 -7.16 -3.61 -26.38
CA ALA A 284 -6.03 -3.86 -27.29
C ALA A 284 -6.13 -5.22 -28.01
N ASP A 285 -6.67 -6.26 -27.34
CA ASP A 285 -6.91 -7.57 -27.93
C ASP A 285 -8.01 -7.57 -28.99
N ILE A 286 -9.01 -6.69 -28.87
CA ILE A 286 -10.09 -6.53 -29.85
C ILE A 286 -9.54 -5.87 -31.12
N ASP A 287 -8.74 -4.82 -30.99
CA ASP A 287 -8.13 -4.13 -32.13
C ASP A 287 -7.19 -5.05 -32.94
N CYS A 288 -6.50 -5.99 -32.27
CA CYS A 288 -5.64 -6.97 -32.94
C CYS A 288 -6.40 -8.08 -33.70
N ARG A 289 -7.69 -8.31 -33.39
CA ARG A 289 -8.54 -9.33 -34.04
C ARG A 289 -9.44 -8.79 -35.14
N GLY A 290 -9.49 -7.44 -35.28
CA GLY A 290 -10.35 -6.74 -36.24
C GLY A 290 -9.69 -6.40 -37.56
N ILE A 291 -8.49 -6.95 -37.89
CA ILE A 291 -7.78 -6.80 -39.17
C ILE A 291 -7.76 -8.12 -39.93
#